data_5ba569ce9b028a2093f1f6f01afd5b20
#
_entry.id   5ba569ce9b028a2093f1f6f01afd5b20
#
_cell.length_a   1.000
_cell.length_b   1.000
_cell.length_c   1.000
_cell.angle_alpha   90.00
_cell.angle_beta   90.00
_cell.angle_gamma   90.00
#
_symmetry.space_group_name_H-M   'P 1'
#
loop_
_entity.id
_entity.type
_entity.pdbx_description
1 polymer ?
#
loop_
_entity_poly.entity_id
_entity_poly.type
_entity_poly.pdbx_seq_one_letter_code
_entity_poly.pdbx_strand_id
1 'polypeptide(L)'
;MKKAGKSVVFPLSIVLAVVLLFTPFAVLSGVVFGGEKVYRNTFYAELDDKYDALYSAEGEKIVLIGGSSVAFGYNSKTLADLFDQPVINFGLYAELGTKLMLDLAEDAIGEGDIVLIAPELDPQTLSLYFSGGAALRALEEKPSMLRGIRRENYASLWGALWSFAGEKIGYVKNGAPDPAGVYNSRNFNEYGDVVYTITEIGDGGEPIEVDGRKEKNVMSGFFDSSTPVTPDASIVSEDFLDYLNAFIDRIAKRGATAYFVFCPINAMALTRRSENGEEIPVTLDALKLETGETKARVTGVRLPDELSLRCADFAAYLSDELHCEILGSTADFVYAPNYFYDTNFHLNTRGATLHTAKVGNLLYGALYETDEKPLAESKYLPAIEIPLADMETVYDVGDLRYLLTLDDAFAVVGVTETGKTKETVVLPTEITVFDSKLGFEITRPVSAIATGAFAGTTRLGTVVIGDQSRMKEIGARAFADSSVFEIYLFCPVEGFLAGRDMLGGAVDGFRIRVGQNLGYETDYSWGEINVEGQPKTLEVTEKTFADFAD
;
A
#
# COMPACT_ATOMS: atom_id res chain seq x y z
N MET A 1 18.79 36.25 65.47
CA MET A 1 18.29 36.44 64.10
C MET A 1 18.97 35.52 63.08
N LYS A 2 18.94 34.17 63.19
CA LYS A 2 19.54 33.24 62.20
C LYS A 2 18.68 32.01 61.89
N LYS A 3 17.41 31.93 62.27
CA LYS A 3 16.53 30.79 61.98
C LYS A 3 15.46 31.07 60.93
N ALA A 4 15.18 32.30 60.54
CA ALA A 4 14.16 32.62 59.52
C ALA A 4 14.62 32.35 58.06
N GLY A 5 15.95 32.40 57.82
CA GLY A 5 16.47 32.18 56.44
C GLY A 5 16.35 30.75 55.89
N LYS A 6 16.39 29.73 56.78
CA LYS A 6 16.29 28.33 56.33
C LYS A 6 14.85 27.88 55.93
N SER A 7 13.83 28.54 56.47
CA SER A 7 12.43 28.23 56.28
C SER A 7 11.90 28.67 54.89
N VAL A 8 12.54 29.66 54.26
CA VAL A 8 12.12 30.17 52.94
C VAL A 8 12.99 29.60 51.79
N VAL A 9 14.27 29.28 52.09
CA VAL A 9 15.21 28.76 51.08
C VAL A 9 14.82 27.35 50.61
N PHE A 10 14.31 26.50 51.49
CA PHE A 10 13.90 25.12 51.12
C PHE A 10 12.69 25.09 50.16
N PRO A 11 11.56 25.77 50.42
CA PRO A 11 10.47 25.81 49.45
C PRO A 11 10.87 26.52 48.14
N LEU A 12 11.72 27.56 48.21
CA LEU A 12 12.20 28.24 47.01
C LEU A 12 13.10 27.35 46.15
N SER A 13 13.94 26.50 46.75
CA SER A 13 14.78 25.55 46.03
C SER A 13 13.96 24.44 45.35
N ILE A 14 12.84 24.00 45.96
CA ILE A 14 11.91 23.05 45.35
C ILE A 14 11.21 23.69 44.14
N VAL A 15 10.71 24.92 44.31
CA VAL A 15 10.08 25.65 43.19
C VAL A 15 11.08 25.85 42.05
N LEU A 16 12.29 26.24 42.34
CA LEU A 16 13.34 26.41 41.34
C LEU A 16 13.69 25.09 40.65
N ALA A 17 13.79 23.99 41.40
CA ALA A 17 14.04 22.67 40.82
C ALA A 17 12.88 22.21 39.90
N VAL A 18 11.64 22.45 40.31
CA VAL A 18 10.45 22.17 39.48
C VAL A 18 10.48 23.03 38.21
N VAL A 19 10.73 24.34 38.33
CA VAL A 19 10.82 25.23 37.17
C VAL A 19 11.92 24.76 36.21
N LEU A 20 13.13 24.47 36.72
CA LEU A 20 14.24 23.99 35.89
C LEU A 20 13.96 22.63 35.23
N LEU A 21 13.23 21.74 35.91
CA LEU A 21 12.84 20.44 35.37
C LEU A 21 11.83 20.58 34.24
N PHE A 22 10.85 21.48 34.35
CA PHE A 22 9.77 21.63 33.37
C PHE A 22 10.07 22.67 32.27
N THR A 23 11.05 23.58 32.48
CA THR A 23 11.40 24.60 31.47
C THR A 23 11.77 23.98 30.08
N PRO A 24 12.59 22.92 29.97
CA PRO A 24 12.89 22.32 28.68
C PRO A 24 11.64 21.84 27.95
N PHE A 25 10.70 21.22 28.64
CA PHE A 25 9.44 20.76 28.07
C PHE A 25 8.53 21.92 27.65
N ALA A 26 8.49 23.00 28.45
CA ALA A 26 7.72 24.18 28.09
C ALA A 26 8.28 24.86 26.83
N VAL A 27 9.62 24.96 26.72
CA VAL A 27 10.29 25.50 25.53
C VAL A 27 10.03 24.62 24.32
N LEU A 28 10.17 23.30 24.46
CA LEU A 28 9.87 22.36 23.37
C LEU A 28 8.42 22.42 22.94
N SER A 29 7.49 22.44 23.90
CA SER A 29 6.06 22.59 23.59
C SER A 29 5.79 23.90 22.85
N GLY A 30 6.48 24.97 23.22
CA GLY A 30 6.43 26.27 22.52
C GLY A 30 6.92 26.16 21.06
N VAL A 31 7.99 25.43 20.81
CA VAL A 31 8.50 25.18 19.46
C VAL A 31 7.53 24.29 18.67
N VAL A 32 7.06 23.22 19.30
CA VAL A 32 6.20 22.22 18.65
C VAL A 32 4.84 22.80 18.27
N PHE A 33 4.17 23.46 19.20
CA PHE A 33 2.77 23.89 19.04
C PHE A 33 2.60 25.39 18.77
N GLY A 34 3.58 26.20 19.11
CA GLY A 34 3.52 27.66 18.95
C GLY A 34 4.27 28.21 17.73
N GLY A 35 5.07 27.38 17.05
CA GLY A 35 5.83 27.78 15.87
C GLY A 35 5.04 27.65 14.55
N GLU A 36 5.75 27.83 13.43
CA GLU A 36 5.19 27.65 12.09
C GLU A 36 4.67 26.20 11.92
N LYS A 37 3.55 26.06 11.23
CA LYS A 37 2.92 24.76 10.93
C LYS A 37 3.57 24.18 9.70
N VAL A 38 4.30 23.07 9.85
CA VAL A 38 5.11 22.48 8.78
C VAL A 38 4.44 21.31 8.08
N TYR A 39 3.46 20.65 8.71
CA TYR A 39 2.77 19.48 8.14
C TYR A 39 1.44 19.83 7.45
N ARG A 40 1.11 21.13 7.31
CA ARG A 40 -0.16 21.64 6.78
C ARG A 40 -0.59 21.04 5.44
N ASN A 41 0.36 20.80 4.54
CA ASN A 41 0.07 20.26 3.21
C ASN A 41 0.15 18.73 3.15
N THR A 42 0.34 18.06 4.27
CA THR A 42 0.46 16.60 4.31
C THR A 42 -0.88 15.96 4.66
N PHE A 43 -0.99 14.67 4.38
CA PHE A 43 -2.16 13.86 4.74
C PHE A 43 -2.49 13.91 6.24
N TYR A 44 -1.48 14.12 7.12
CA TYR A 44 -1.69 14.25 8.57
C TYR A 44 -2.56 15.45 8.96
N ALA A 45 -2.44 16.57 8.23
CA ALA A 45 -3.16 17.79 8.57
C ALA A 45 -4.68 17.66 8.43
N GLU A 46 -5.14 16.73 7.62
CA GLU A 46 -6.57 16.44 7.43
C GLU A 46 -7.27 16.01 8.72
N LEU A 47 -6.53 15.53 9.72
CA LEU A 47 -7.11 15.18 11.01
C LEU A 47 -7.81 16.37 11.69
N ASP A 48 -7.30 17.60 11.48
CA ASP A 48 -7.91 18.82 12.01
C ASP A 48 -9.31 19.05 11.43
N ASP A 49 -9.43 18.99 10.09
CA ASP A 49 -10.69 19.19 9.39
C ASP A 49 -11.70 18.08 9.73
N LYS A 50 -11.24 16.83 9.78
CA LYS A 50 -12.07 15.68 10.21
C LYS A 50 -12.56 15.82 11.64
N TYR A 51 -11.69 16.28 12.54
CA TYR A 51 -12.06 16.53 13.93
C TYR A 51 -13.11 17.64 14.04
N ASP A 52 -12.91 18.74 13.32
CA ASP A 52 -13.88 19.84 13.30
C ASP A 52 -15.22 19.42 12.70
N ALA A 53 -15.20 18.68 11.58
CA ALA A 53 -16.41 18.12 11.00
C ALA A 53 -17.18 17.24 11.99
N LEU A 54 -16.46 16.34 12.70
CA LEU A 54 -17.07 15.44 13.67
C LEU A 54 -17.68 16.17 14.87
N TYR A 55 -16.98 17.18 15.41
CA TYR A 55 -17.44 17.91 16.60
C TYR A 55 -18.45 19.03 16.30
N SER A 56 -18.53 19.48 15.04
CA SER A 56 -19.51 20.50 14.62
C SER A 56 -20.78 19.90 14.01
N ALA A 57 -20.80 18.60 13.70
CA ALA A 57 -21.98 17.95 13.15
C ALA A 57 -23.15 18.00 14.15
N GLU A 58 -24.29 18.54 13.70
CA GLU A 58 -25.50 18.63 14.49
C GLU A 58 -26.43 17.44 14.19
N GLY A 59 -27.13 16.95 15.20
CA GLY A 59 -28.07 15.84 15.09
C GLY A 59 -27.38 14.46 15.05
N GLU A 60 -28.18 13.45 14.70
CA GLU A 60 -27.72 12.07 14.54
C GLU A 60 -26.84 11.96 13.29
N LYS A 61 -25.73 11.22 13.38
CA LYS A 61 -24.73 11.09 12.32
C LYS A 61 -24.16 9.70 12.22
N ILE A 62 -23.60 9.38 11.07
CA ILE A 62 -22.82 8.16 10.83
C ILE A 62 -21.34 8.53 10.89
N VAL A 63 -20.57 7.86 11.73
CA VAL A 63 -19.13 8.09 11.90
C VAL A 63 -18.36 6.85 11.44
N LEU A 64 -17.48 7.02 10.45
CA LEU A 64 -16.60 5.94 9.96
C LEU A 64 -15.26 6.08 10.63
N ILE A 65 -14.83 5.08 11.42
CA ILE A 65 -13.55 5.13 12.16
C ILE A 65 -12.61 4.02 11.67
N GLY A 66 -11.38 4.39 11.31
CA GLY A 66 -10.36 3.44 10.89
C GLY A 66 -9.07 4.09 10.43
N GLY A 67 -8.29 3.37 9.65
CA GLY A 67 -7.06 3.84 9.04
C GLY A 67 -7.27 4.51 7.68
N SER A 68 -6.23 4.50 6.86
CA SER A 68 -6.29 5.03 5.49
C SER A 68 -7.25 4.25 4.59
N SER A 69 -7.48 2.97 4.85
CA SER A 69 -8.49 2.18 4.15
C SER A 69 -9.89 2.79 4.24
N VAL A 70 -10.22 3.46 5.34
CA VAL A 70 -11.49 4.20 5.51
C VAL A 70 -11.46 5.50 4.70
N ALA A 71 -10.37 6.26 4.76
CA ALA A 71 -10.24 7.49 3.97
C ALA A 71 -10.36 7.27 2.46
N PHE A 72 -9.81 6.15 1.94
CA PHE A 72 -9.86 5.76 0.53
C PHE A 72 -11.07 4.89 0.17
N GLY A 73 -11.72 4.28 1.16
CA GLY A 73 -12.68 3.19 0.94
C GLY A 73 -14.12 3.63 0.74
N TYR A 74 -14.46 4.87 1.00
CA TYR A 74 -15.86 5.30 1.03
C TYR A 74 -16.14 6.47 0.10
N ASN A 75 -17.38 6.50 -0.39
CA ASN A 75 -18.06 7.68 -0.89
C ASN A 75 -19.12 8.05 0.14
N SER A 76 -18.73 8.84 1.13
CA SER A 76 -19.56 9.18 2.28
C SER A 76 -20.83 9.92 1.90
N LYS A 77 -20.80 10.69 0.79
CA LYS A 77 -22.02 11.31 0.25
C LYS A 77 -23.09 10.29 -0.11
N THR A 78 -22.70 9.14 -0.69
CA THR A 78 -23.66 8.08 -1.04
C THR A 78 -24.34 7.50 0.21
N LEU A 79 -23.61 7.33 1.31
CA LEU A 79 -24.21 6.90 2.59
C LEU A 79 -25.08 8.00 3.19
N ALA A 80 -24.66 9.27 3.14
CA ALA A 80 -25.44 10.39 3.61
C ALA A 80 -26.78 10.50 2.85
N ASP A 81 -26.75 10.35 1.53
CA ASP A 81 -27.96 10.36 0.69
C ASP A 81 -28.86 9.14 0.98
N LEU A 82 -28.29 7.98 1.31
CA LEU A 82 -29.05 6.75 1.60
C LEU A 82 -29.80 6.83 2.93
N PHE A 83 -29.13 7.34 3.97
CA PHE A 83 -29.67 7.33 5.34
C PHE A 83 -30.29 8.66 5.76
N ASP A 84 -30.22 9.71 4.92
CA ASP A 84 -30.65 11.08 5.21
C ASP A 84 -30.01 11.62 6.51
N GLN A 85 -28.74 11.30 6.72
CA GLN A 85 -27.95 11.68 7.90
C GLN A 85 -26.55 12.17 7.49
N PRO A 86 -25.94 13.11 8.25
CA PRO A 86 -24.53 13.46 8.07
C PRO A 86 -23.63 12.23 8.22
N VAL A 87 -22.65 12.10 7.34
CA VAL A 87 -21.61 11.06 7.40
C VAL A 87 -20.27 11.72 7.57
N ILE A 88 -19.50 11.30 8.56
CA ILE A 88 -18.16 11.79 8.84
C ILE A 88 -17.16 10.65 8.64
N ASN A 89 -16.34 10.76 7.61
CA ASN A 89 -15.22 9.85 7.40
C ASN A 89 -14.07 10.25 8.31
N PHE A 90 -13.99 9.61 9.48
CA PHE A 90 -12.95 9.84 10.49
C PHE A 90 -11.80 8.80 10.36
N GLY A 91 -11.51 8.34 9.13
CA GLY A 91 -10.36 7.49 8.82
C GLY A 91 -9.17 8.30 8.33
N LEU A 92 -7.94 7.90 8.69
CA LEU A 92 -6.74 8.57 8.24
C LEU A 92 -5.58 7.56 8.12
N TYR A 93 -4.38 7.84 8.61
CA TYR A 93 -3.25 6.91 8.55
C TYR A 93 -3.35 5.77 9.56
N ALA A 94 -3.07 4.55 9.12
CA ALA A 94 -2.87 3.39 10.00
C ALA A 94 -1.73 3.60 11.03
N GLU A 95 -0.72 4.40 10.68
CA GLU A 95 0.37 4.79 11.58
C GLU A 95 -0.10 5.56 12.83
N LEU A 96 -1.27 6.19 12.79
CA LEU A 96 -1.86 6.83 13.97
C LEU A 96 -2.37 5.81 14.99
N GLY A 97 -2.71 4.61 14.52
CA GLY A 97 -3.32 3.54 15.30
C GLY A 97 -4.82 3.72 15.47
N THR A 98 -5.57 2.62 15.39
CA THR A 98 -7.04 2.61 15.58
C THR A 98 -7.42 3.19 16.93
N LYS A 99 -6.64 2.88 17.97
CA LYS A 99 -6.84 3.42 19.34
C LYS A 99 -6.93 4.93 19.37
N LEU A 100 -6.01 5.65 18.72
CA LEU A 100 -6.03 7.12 18.70
C LEU A 100 -7.29 7.67 18.03
N MET A 101 -7.70 7.06 16.92
CA MET A 101 -8.90 7.49 16.20
C MET A 101 -10.17 7.29 17.05
N LEU A 102 -10.26 6.17 17.78
CA LEU A 102 -11.34 5.92 18.76
C LEU A 102 -11.31 6.96 19.90
N ASP A 103 -10.14 7.23 20.48
CA ASP A 103 -9.97 8.18 21.59
C ASP A 103 -10.41 9.60 21.19
N LEU A 104 -10.04 10.04 19.98
CA LEU A 104 -10.39 11.37 19.50
C LEU A 104 -11.87 11.52 19.11
N ALA A 105 -12.51 10.43 18.69
CA ALA A 105 -13.92 10.46 18.28
C ALA A 105 -14.90 10.34 19.45
N GLU A 106 -14.51 9.68 20.53
CA GLU A 106 -15.42 9.22 21.59
C GLU A 106 -16.32 10.31 22.15
N ASP A 107 -15.76 11.49 22.46
CA ASP A 107 -16.53 12.56 23.12
C ASP A 107 -17.54 13.26 22.18
N ALA A 108 -17.41 13.09 20.85
CA ALA A 108 -18.32 13.65 19.87
C ALA A 108 -19.47 12.69 19.50
N ILE A 109 -19.43 11.46 20.02
CA ILE A 109 -20.45 10.43 19.74
C ILE A 109 -21.52 10.47 20.83
N GLY A 110 -22.79 10.52 20.41
CA GLY A 110 -23.94 10.67 21.29
C GLY A 110 -25.17 9.86 20.86
N GLU A 111 -26.33 10.26 21.39
CA GLU A 111 -27.62 9.58 21.17
C GLU A 111 -28.00 9.58 19.68
N GLY A 112 -28.39 8.40 19.16
CA GLY A 112 -28.80 8.19 17.78
C GLY A 112 -27.64 8.05 16.77
N ASP A 113 -26.40 8.30 17.18
CA ASP A 113 -25.26 8.15 16.28
C ASP A 113 -24.99 6.68 15.92
N ILE A 114 -24.58 6.45 14.68
CA ILE A 114 -24.13 5.16 14.18
C ILE A 114 -22.63 5.22 13.95
N VAL A 115 -21.89 4.26 14.51
CA VAL A 115 -20.44 4.21 14.40
C VAL A 115 -20.01 2.94 13.65
N LEU A 116 -19.38 3.10 12.49
CA LEU A 116 -18.78 2.00 11.74
C LEU A 116 -17.29 1.95 12.05
N ILE A 117 -16.83 0.87 12.68
CA ILE A 117 -15.44 0.67 13.08
C ILE A 117 -14.80 -0.28 12.05
N ALA A 118 -13.89 0.22 11.24
CA ALA A 118 -13.29 -0.50 10.11
C ALA A 118 -11.76 -0.42 10.12
N PRO A 119 -11.08 -1.05 11.08
CA PRO A 119 -9.61 -1.09 11.10
C PRO A 119 -9.08 -1.92 9.94
N GLU A 120 -7.88 -1.63 9.49
CA GLU A 120 -7.16 -2.48 8.53
C GLU A 120 -6.84 -3.84 9.19
N LEU A 121 -6.86 -4.93 8.39
CA LEU A 121 -6.52 -6.26 8.91
C LEU A 121 -5.00 -6.44 8.96
N ASP A 122 -4.39 -5.73 9.89
CA ASP A 122 -2.97 -5.73 10.17
C ASP A 122 -2.74 -5.79 11.69
N PRO A 123 -1.73 -6.56 12.17
CA PRO A 123 -1.47 -6.69 13.60
C PRO A 123 -1.22 -5.36 14.32
N GLN A 124 -0.71 -4.33 13.61
CA GLN A 124 -0.51 -3.01 14.19
C GLN A 124 -1.82 -2.31 14.49
N THR A 125 -2.75 -2.30 13.52
CA THR A 125 -4.05 -1.61 13.65
C THR A 125 -5.03 -2.33 14.57
N LEU A 126 -4.87 -3.65 14.71
CA LEU A 126 -5.64 -4.51 15.63
C LEU A 126 -4.93 -4.71 16.98
N SER A 127 -4.18 -3.71 17.41
CA SER A 127 -3.49 -3.65 18.70
C SER A 127 -3.64 -2.28 19.35
N LEU A 128 -3.11 -2.11 20.56
CA LEU A 128 -3.02 -0.81 21.23
C LEU A 128 -1.87 0.06 20.72
N TYR A 129 -1.49 -0.12 19.46
CA TYR A 129 -0.43 0.67 18.84
C TYR A 129 -0.73 2.15 18.88
N PHE A 130 0.27 2.94 19.24
CA PHE A 130 0.24 4.39 19.26
C PHE A 130 1.63 4.96 18.93
N SER A 131 1.70 5.77 17.89
CA SER A 131 2.91 6.50 17.51
C SER A 131 2.86 7.94 18.00
N GLY A 132 3.69 8.27 18.99
CA GLY A 132 3.79 9.66 19.48
C GLY A 132 4.26 10.63 18.40
N GLY A 133 5.13 10.19 17.48
CA GLY A 133 5.62 11.00 16.37
C GLY A 133 4.52 11.29 15.34
N ALA A 134 3.78 10.27 14.90
CA ALA A 134 2.65 10.42 13.99
C ALA A 134 1.56 11.31 14.62
N ALA A 135 1.22 11.07 15.89
CA ALA A 135 0.27 11.89 16.62
C ALA A 135 0.68 13.37 16.67
N LEU A 136 1.95 13.69 16.92
CA LEU A 136 2.42 15.08 16.94
C LEU A 136 2.32 15.76 15.57
N ARG A 137 2.57 15.01 14.46
CA ARG A 137 2.40 15.52 13.10
C ARG A 137 0.94 15.84 12.81
N ALA A 138 0.04 14.93 13.16
CA ALA A 138 -1.39 15.07 12.92
C ALA A 138 -2.07 16.14 13.81
N LEU A 139 -1.55 16.34 15.05
CA LEU A 139 -2.10 17.30 16.01
C LEU A 139 -1.45 18.69 15.91
N GLU A 140 -0.51 18.88 14.99
CA GLU A 140 0.23 20.14 14.88
C GLU A 140 -0.70 21.32 14.58
N GLU A 141 -1.67 21.16 13.70
CA GLU A 141 -2.61 22.23 13.36
C GLU A 141 -3.53 22.56 14.53
N LYS A 142 -4.01 21.55 15.26
CA LYS A 142 -4.96 21.70 16.37
C LYS A 142 -4.50 21.03 17.67
N PRO A 143 -3.60 21.65 18.43
CA PRO A 143 -3.09 21.09 19.68
C PRO A 143 -4.16 20.83 20.75
N SER A 144 -5.37 21.39 20.62
CA SER A 144 -6.48 21.13 21.54
C SER A 144 -6.92 19.67 21.54
N MET A 145 -6.68 18.93 20.43
CA MET A 145 -6.95 17.49 20.33
C MET A 145 -6.09 16.65 21.30
N LEU A 146 -4.98 17.19 21.82
CA LEU A 146 -4.21 16.54 22.88
C LEU A 146 -5.05 16.14 24.11
N ARG A 147 -6.20 16.80 24.34
CA ARG A 147 -7.13 16.47 25.42
C ARG A 147 -7.79 15.11 25.25
N GLY A 148 -7.95 14.65 24.01
CA GLY A 148 -8.49 13.33 23.69
C GLY A 148 -7.47 12.20 23.86
N ILE A 149 -6.17 12.49 23.94
CA ILE A 149 -5.15 11.46 24.12
C ILE A 149 -5.19 10.91 25.55
N ARG A 150 -5.30 9.60 25.67
CA ARG A 150 -5.30 8.91 26.97
C ARG A 150 -3.94 8.96 27.66
N ARG A 151 -3.96 8.92 28.99
CA ARG A 151 -2.75 9.10 29.83
C ARG A 151 -1.66 8.06 29.58
N GLU A 152 -2.03 6.83 29.26
CA GLU A 152 -1.09 5.76 28.94
C GLU A 152 -0.21 6.08 27.72
N ASN A 153 -0.68 6.92 26.80
CA ASN A 153 0.04 7.33 25.59
C ASN A 153 1.00 8.51 25.81
N TYR A 154 0.93 9.19 26.97
CA TYR A 154 1.74 10.37 27.23
C TYR A 154 3.24 10.10 27.20
N ALA A 155 3.69 8.92 27.63
CA ALA A 155 5.11 8.58 27.59
C ALA A 155 5.65 8.52 26.16
N SER A 156 4.89 7.94 25.23
CA SER A 156 5.24 7.89 23.80
C SER A 156 5.23 9.30 23.18
N LEU A 157 4.21 10.09 23.49
CA LEU A 157 4.08 11.47 23.02
C LEU A 157 5.26 12.34 23.49
N TRP A 158 5.58 12.30 24.79
CA TRP A 158 6.70 13.04 25.36
C TRP A 158 8.05 12.57 24.83
N GLY A 159 8.22 11.26 24.60
CA GLY A 159 9.42 10.70 24.00
C GLY A 159 9.67 11.19 22.57
N ALA A 160 8.61 11.42 21.81
CA ALA A 160 8.68 11.90 20.43
C ALA A 160 8.90 13.42 20.30
N LEU A 161 8.67 14.22 21.34
CA LEU A 161 8.75 15.70 21.27
C LEU A 161 10.09 16.24 20.79
N TRP A 162 11.20 15.60 21.19
CA TRP A 162 12.53 16.06 20.80
C TRP A 162 12.83 15.84 19.33
N SER A 163 12.52 14.64 18.82
CA SER A 163 12.69 14.34 17.41
C SER A 163 11.78 15.20 16.54
N PHE A 164 10.53 15.35 16.94
CA PHE A 164 9.56 16.18 16.23
C PHE A 164 9.97 17.67 16.21
N ALA A 165 10.45 18.22 17.33
CA ALA A 165 10.98 19.58 17.35
C ALA A 165 12.19 19.75 16.42
N GLY A 166 13.07 18.75 16.34
CA GLY A 166 14.20 18.72 15.41
C GLY A 166 13.76 18.68 13.95
N GLU A 167 12.80 17.82 13.60
CA GLU A 167 12.18 17.76 12.27
C GLU A 167 11.58 19.11 11.88
N LYS A 168 10.78 19.68 12.78
CA LYS A 168 10.12 20.97 12.56
C LYS A 168 11.11 22.11 12.29
N ILE A 169 12.17 22.21 13.08
CA ILE A 169 13.25 23.19 12.85
C ILE A 169 13.92 22.94 11.50
N GLY A 170 14.12 21.68 11.13
CA GLY A 170 14.64 21.29 9.83
C GLY A 170 13.76 21.78 8.67
N TYR A 171 12.46 21.56 8.75
CA TYR A 171 11.49 21.99 7.73
C TYR A 171 11.33 23.51 7.64
N VAL A 172 11.34 24.20 8.76
CA VAL A 172 11.33 25.69 8.75
C VAL A 172 12.54 26.25 8.00
N LYS A 173 13.69 25.58 8.06
CA LYS A 173 14.91 26.03 7.36
C LYS A 173 14.98 25.61 5.88
N ASN A 174 14.47 24.42 5.56
CA ASN A 174 14.68 23.77 4.27
C ASN A 174 13.41 23.71 3.40
N GLY A 175 12.28 24.17 3.90
CA GLY A 175 10.96 24.06 3.28
C GLY A 175 10.11 22.96 3.93
N ALA A 176 8.85 23.26 4.16
CA ALA A 176 7.85 22.33 4.68
C ALA A 176 7.51 21.26 3.62
N PRO A 177 7.15 20.03 4.02
CA PRO A 177 6.72 19.02 3.09
C PRO A 177 5.43 19.45 2.37
N ASP A 178 5.44 19.32 1.05
CA ASP A 178 4.26 19.51 0.19
C ASP A 178 4.21 18.33 -0.80
N PRO A 179 3.72 17.17 -0.34
CA PRO A 179 3.68 15.97 -1.16
C PRO A 179 2.88 16.19 -2.44
N ALA A 180 3.43 15.77 -3.56
CA ALA A 180 2.67 15.66 -4.79
C ALA A 180 1.71 14.46 -4.70
N GLY A 181 0.58 14.51 -5.42
CA GLY A 181 -0.34 13.40 -5.48
C GLY A 181 -1.31 13.32 -4.31
N VAL A 182 -1.83 12.14 -4.08
CA VAL A 182 -2.98 11.87 -3.21
C VAL A 182 -2.72 12.17 -1.73
N TYR A 183 -1.48 12.05 -1.27
CA TYR A 183 -1.12 12.21 0.16
C TYR A 183 -0.95 13.68 0.60
N ASN A 184 -1.78 14.55 0.04
CA ASN A 184 -1.83 15.96 0.39
C ASN A 184 -3.19 16.30 1.00
N SER A 185 -3.22 17.16 2.03
CA SER A 185 -4.45 17.54 2.75
C SER A 185 -5.53 18.15 1.86
N ARG A 186 -5.15 18.81 0.75
CA ARG A 186 -6.12 19.41 -0.20
C ARG A 186 -6.89 18.39 -1.07
N ASN A 187 -6.59 17.09 -0.93
CA ASN A 187 -7.22 16.03 -1.70
C ASN A 187 -8.31 15.28 -0.93
N PHE A 188 -8.94 15.96 -0.01
CA PHE A 188 -10.12 15.46 0.70
C PHE A 188 -11.35 16.30 0.37
N ASN A 189 -12.52 15.70 0.46
CA ASN A 189 -13.78 16.41 0.37
C ASN A 189 -14.31 16.81 1.76
N GLU A 190 -15.44 17.48 1.77
CA GLU A 190 -16.14 17.93 3.00
C GLU A 190 -16.57 16.80 3.95
N TYR A 191 -16.61 15.56 3.47
CA TYR A 191 -16.92 14.37 4.27
C TYR A 191 -15.66 13.73 4.88
N GLY A 192 -14.46 14.15 4.42
CA GLY A 192 -13.19 13.55 4.78
C GLY A 192 -12.80 12.34 3.90
N ASP A 193 -13.46 12.11 2.75
CA ASP A 193 -13.05 11.09 1.79
C ASP A 193 -11.89 11.63 0.92
N VAL A 194 -10.98 10.75 0.54
CA VAL A 194 -9.96 11.06 -0.46
C VAL A 194 -10.63 11.22 -1.82
N VAL A 195 -10.59 12.43 -2.35
CA VAL A 195 -11.13 12.78 -3.67
C VAL A 195 -10.06 13.19 -4.66
N TYR A 196 -8.82 12.92 -4.36
CA TYR A 196 -7.81 12.99 -5.39
C TYR A 196 -8.36 12.21 -6.58
N THR A 197 -8.60 12.92 -7.69
CA THR A 197 -9.11 12.29 -8.91
C THR A 197 -8.06 11.31 -9.38
N ILE A 198 -8.11 10.18 -8.76
CA ILE A 198 -7.37 9.02 -9.12
C ILE A 198 -8.04 8.64 -10.41
N THR A 199 -7.46 9.09 -11.43
CA THR A 199 -7.78 9.11 -12.80
C THR A 199 -8.70 7.98 -13.20
N GLU A 200 -9.73 8.32 -13.85
CA GLU A 200 -10.49 7.39 -14.64
C GLU A 200 -9.53 6.75 -15.67
N ILE A 201 -9.54 5.46 -15.75
CA ILE A 201 -8.93 4.76 -16.86
C ILE A 201 -9.91 4.90 -18.01
N GLY A 202 -9.47 5.45 -19.12
CA GLY A 202 -10.23 5.50 -20.36
C GLY A 202 -10.57 4.09 -20.85
N ASP A 203 -11.53 4.00 -21.77
CA ASP A 203 -12.02 2.73 -22.32
C ASP A 203 -10.92 1.83 -22.95
N GLY A 204 -9.74 2.39 -23.22
CA GLY A 204 -8.57 1.68 -23.73
C GLY A 204 -7.55 1.24 -22.68
N GLY A 205 -7.81 1.43 -21.37
CA GLY A 205 -6.86 1.11 -20.31
C GLY A 205 -5.75 2.15 -20.12
N GLU A 206 -5.83 3.28 -20.84
CA GLU A 206 -4.88 4.39 -20.72
C GLU A 206 -5.21 5.29 -19.53
N PRO A 207 -4.21 5.72 -18.73
CA PRO A 207 -4.42 6.69 -17.68
C PRO A 207 -4.93 8.01 -18.29
N ILE A 208 -6.04 8.53 -17.79
CA ILE A 208 -6.50 9.86 -18.16
C ILE A 208 -5.63 10.89 -17.44
N GLU A 209 -5.19 11.91 -18.17
CA GLU A 209 -4.41 12.99 -17.63
C GLU A 209 -5.32 13.91 -16.80
N VAL A 210 -5.00 14.07 -15.51
CA VAL A 210 -5.68 15.03 -14.64
C VAL A 210 -4.67 16.07 -14.21
N ASP A 211 -4.99 17.34 -14.42
CA ASP A 211 -4.13 18.49 -14.12
C ASP A 211 -2.71 18.40 -14.72
N GLY A 212 -2.59 17.80 -15.91
CA GLY A 212 -1.31 17.64 -16.60
C GLY A 212 -0.42 16.54 -16.03
N ARG A 213 -0.95 15.66 -15.17
CA ARG A 213 -0.23 14.51 -14.61
C ARG A 213 -0.83 13.22 -15.09
N LYS A 214 0.01 12.31 -15.61
CA LYS A 214 -0.36 10.93 -15.88
C LYS A 214 -0.10 10.12 -14.61
N GLU A 215 -1.13 9.74 -13.89
CA GLU A 215 -0.98 8.89 -12.73
C GLU A 215 -1.51 7.49 -13.01
N LYS A 216 -0.76 6.49 -12.54
CA LYS A 216 -1.14 5.10 -12.65
C LYS A 216 -2.19 4.81 -11.58
N ASN A 217 -3.41 4.55 -12.03
CA ASN A 217 -4.61 4.58 -11.21
C ASN A 217 -5.04 3.22 -10.66
N VAL A 218 -4.33 2.18 -11.02
CA VAL A 218 -4.72 0.80 -10.70
C VAL A 218 -3.46 0.04 -10.34
N MET A 219 -3.49 -0.68 -9.24
CA MET A 219 -2.47 -1.69 -8.97
C MET A 219 -2.33 -2.58 -10.20
N SER A 220 -1.10 -2.82 -10.63
CA SER A 220 -0.79 -3.59 -11.84
C SER A 220 -1.09 -5.09 -11.75
N GLY A 221 -1.88 -5.52 -10.77
CA GLY A 221 -2.19 -6.93 -10.50
C GLY A 221 -1.16 -7.63 -9.61
N PHE A 222 -0.02 -7.01 -9.35
CA PHE A 222 0.95 -7.51 -8.38
C PHE A 222 0.62 -6.98 -7.00
N PHE A 223 0.70 -7.84 -5.99
CA PHE A 223 0.66 -7.38 -4.62
C PHE A 223 2.07 -7.33 -4.04
N ASP A 224 2.28 -6.40 -3.12
CA ASP A 224 3.52 -6.37 -2.36
C ASP A 224 3.50 -7.48 -1.32
N SER A 225 4.33 -8.51 -1.51
CA SER A 225 4.45 -9.64 -0.59
C SER A 225 4.98 -9.25 0.80
N SER A 226 5.47 -8.01 0.98
CA SER A 226 5.90 -7.49 2.28
C SER A 226 4.73 -7.18 3.22
N THR A 227 3.50 -7.07 2.69
CA THR A 227 2.29 -6.79 3.47
C THR A 227 1.17 -7.79 3.18
N PRO A 228 1.38 -9.08 3.47
CA PRO A 228 0.34 -10.09 3.30
C PRO A 228 -0.79 -9.88 4.31
N VAL A 229 -2.02 -10.21 3.93
CA VAL A 229 -3.20 -10.12 4.79
C VAL A 229 -3.64 -11.51 5.23
N THR A 230 -3.67 -11.71 6.52
CA THR A 230 -4.05 -12.98 7.15
C THR A 230 -5.33 -12.78 7.95
N PRO A 231 -6.52 -13.16 7.42
CA PRO A 231 -7.78 -13.04 8.16
C PRO A 231 -7.89 -14.15 9.22
N ASP A 232 -7.34 -13.89 10.40
CA ASP A 232 -7.19 -14.88 11.46
C ASP A 232 -7.15 -14.20 12.84
N ALA A 233 -7.65 -14.86 13.87
CA ALA A 233 -7.66 -14.34 15.24
C ALA A 233 -6.27 -13.96 15.76
N SER A 234 -5.19 -14.58 15.23
CA SER A 234 -3.82 -14.31 15.66
C SER A 234 -3.32 -12.89 15.38
N ILE A 235 -3.96 -12.15 14.48
CA ILE A 235 -3.61 -10.74 14.20
C ILE A 235 -4.26 -9.75 15.16
N VAL A 236 -5.17 -10.20 16.02
CA VAL A 236 -5.91 -9.35 16.96
C VAL A 236 -5.34 -9.53 18.37
N SER A 237 -4.95 -8.45 19.03
CA SER A 237 -4.51 -8.54 20.42
C SER A 237 -5.69 -8.54 21.39
N GLU A 238 -5.62 -9.33 22.45
CA GLU A 238 -6.64 -9.38 23.51
C GLU A 238 -6.84 -7.98 24.14
N ASP A 239 -5.77 -7.27 24.42
CA ASP A 239 -5.84 -5.90 24.96
C ASP A 239 -6.60 -4.94 24.04
N PHE A 240 -6.52 -5.13 22.73
CA PHE A 240 -7.27 -4.33 21.76
C PHE A 240 -8.77 -4.65 21.78
N LEU A 241 -9.14 -5.93 21.89
CA LEU A 241 -10.54 -6.34 22.04
C LEU A 241 -11.15 -5.76 23.30
N ASP A 242 -10.47 -5.86 24.43
CA ASP A 242 -10.90 -5.25 25.70
C ASP A 242 -11.10 -3.74 25.56
N TYR A 243 -10.15 -3.08 24.90
CA TYR A 243 -10.21 -1.64 24.69
C TYR A 243 -11.38 -1.24 23.78
N LEU A 244 -11.56 -1.96 22.67
CA LEU A 244 -12.62 -1.72 21.71
C LEU A 244 -14.00 -1.97 22.34
N ASN A 245 -14.17 -3.07 23.07
CA ASN A 245 -15.41 -3.36 23.79
C ASN A 245 -15.71 -2.27 24.84
N ALA A 246 -14.70 -1.82 25.58
CA ALA A 246 -14.92 -0.72 26.52
C ALA A 246 -15.32 0.59 25.81
N PHE A 247 -14.79 0.88 24.60
CA PHE A 247 -15.23 2.01 23.78
C PHE A 247 -16.70 1.83 23.34
N ILE A 248 -17.05 0.67 22.77
CA ILE A 248 -18.41 0.33 22.34
C ILE A 248 -19.40 0.50 23.49
N ASP A 249 -19.08 -0.04 24.66
CA ASP A 249 -19.94 0.07 25.84
C ASP A 249 -20.14 1.54 26.32
N ARG A 250 -19.10 2.38 26.17
CA ARG A 250 -19.19 3.79 26.56
C ARG A 250 -20.08 4.59 25.62
N ILE A 251 -19.95 4.38 24.31
CA ILE A 251 -20.82 5.08 23.33
C ILE A 251 -22.26 4.54 23.38
N ALA A 252 -22.44 3.24 23.58
CA ALA A 252 -23.78 2.64 23.77
C ALA A 252 -24.49 3.21 24.98
N LYS A 253 -23.84 3.49 26.10
CA LYS A 253 -24.39 4.19 27.26
C LYS A 253 -24.85 5.61 26.98
N ARG A 254 -24.35 6.23 25.90
CA ARG A 254 -24.76 7.56 25.41
C ARG A 254 -25.87 7.47 24.36
N GLY A 255 -26.31 6.25 23.99
CA GLY A 255 -27.35 6.00 23.02
C GLY A 255 -26.91 5.84 21.57
N ALA A 256 -25.59 5.70 21.33
CA ALA A 256 -25.05 5.40 20.01
C ALA A 256 -25.01 3.89 19.73
N THR A 257 -25.05 3.51 18.47
CA THR A 257 -24.92 2.12 18.01
C THR A 257 -23.61 1.92 17.24
N ALA A 258 -22.84 0.91 17.62
CA ALA A 258 -21.62 0.54 16.92
C ALA A 258 -21.82 -0.70 16.05
N TYR A 259 -21.14 -0.72 14.90
CA TYR A 259 -20.97 -1.87 14.04
C TYR A 259 -19.49 -2.05 13.69
N PHE A 260 -19.04 -3.29 13.63
CA PHE A 260 -17.73 -3.59 13.08
C PHE A 260 -17.85 -3.92 11.59
N VAL A 261 -16.96 -3.38 10.77
CA VAL A 261 -16.92 -3.60 9.32
C VAL A 261 -15.52 -4.00 8.92
N PHE A 262 -15.40 -5.01 8.07
CA PHE A 262 -14.07 -5.37 7.53
C PHE A 262 -13.61 -4.35 6.49
N CYS A 263 -12.33 -4.01 6.53
CA CYS A 263 -11.71 -3.16 5.51
C CYS A 263 -11.67 -3.86 4.15
N PRO A 264 -11.55 -3.10 3.05
CA PRO A 264 -11.32 -3.70 1.73
C PRO A 264 -9.97 -4.41 1.68
N ILE A 265 -9.93 -5.58 1.05
CA ILE A 265 -8.72 -6.41 0.93
C ILE A 265 -8.50 -6.76 -0.53
N ASN A 266 -7.27 -6.52 -1.01
CA ASN A 266 -6.82 -7.02 -2.31
C ASN A 266 -6.74 -8.54 -2.27
N ALA A 267 -7.46 -9.22 -3.17
CA ALA A 267 -7.47 -10.68 -3.25
C ALA A 267 -6.07 -11.30 -3.33
N MET A 268 -5.16 -10.61 -4.00
CA MET A 268 -3.77 -11.06 -4.16
C MET A 268 -2.93 -10.92 -2.88
N ALA A 269 -3.40 -10.16 -1.89
CA ALA A 269 -2.72 -10.01 -0.60
C ALA A 269 -3.10 -11.10 0.41
N LEU A 270 -4.18 -11.82 0.18
CA LEU A 270 -4.61 -12.87 1.10
C LEU A 270 -3.58 -13.98 1.21
N THR A 271 -3.47 -14.56 2.41
CA THR A 271 -2.62 -15.70 2.66
C THR A 271 -3.42 -16.96 2.97
N ARG A 272 -2.84 -18.10 2.63
CA ARG A 272 -3.28 -19.43 3.05
C ARG A 272 -2.16 -20.11 3.83
N ARG A 273 -2.50 -21.11 4.64
CA ARG A 273 -1.48 -21.93 5.31
C ARG A 273 -0.97 -23.01 4.38
N SER A 274 0.36 -23.13 4.28
CA SER A 274 1.00 -24.27 3.65
C SER A 274 0.87 -25.53 4.50
N GLU A 275 1.19 -26.70 3.94
CA GLU A 275 1.24 -27.97 4.69
C GLU A 275 2.19 -27.92 5.91
N ASN A 276 3.20 -27.06 5.86
CA ASN A 276 4.15 -26.83 6.96
C ASN A 276 3.67 -25.78 7.98
N GLY A 277 2.49 -25.17 7.78
CA GLY A 277 1.93 -24.15 8.66
C GLY A 277 2.44 -22.73 8.38
N GLU A 278 3.22 -22.53 7.32
CA GLU A 278 3.68 -21.20 6.90
C GLU A 278 2.57 -20.45 6.15
N GLU A 279 2.48 -19.13 6.37
CA GLU A 279 1.58 -18.27 5.61
C GLU A 279 2.18 -17.99 4.23
N ILE A 280 1.43 -18.35 3.20
CA ILE A 280 1.83 -18.11 1.81
C ILE A 280 0.75 -17.28 1.09
N PRO A 281 1.12 -16.36 0.20
CA PRO A 281 0.15 -15.60 -0.57
C PRO A 281 -0.74 -16.49 -1.43
N VAL A 282 -2.00 -16.09 -1.54
CA VAL A 282 -2.94 -16.66 -2.50
C VAL A 282 -2.79 -15.88 -3.80
N THR A 283 -2.52 -16.55 -4.90
CA THR A 283 -2.31 -15.93 -6.21
C THR A 283 -3.61 -15.93 -7.04
N LEU A 284 -3.54 -16.37 -8.27
CA LEU A 284 -4.67 -16.37 -9.20
C LEU A 284 -5.89 -17.20 -8.75
N ASP A 285 -5.71 -18.08 -7.78
CA ASP A 285 -6.80 -18.92 -7.25
C ASP A 285 -7.96 -18.09 -6.67
N ALA A 286 -7.64 -16.88 -6.19
CA ALA A 286 -8.63 -15.94 -5.66
C ALA A 286 -9.39 -15.16 -6.74
N LEU A 287 -9.11 -15.34 -8.02
CA LEU A 287 -9.73 -14.57 -9.09
C LEU A 287 -10.71 -15.41 -9.90
N LYS A 288 -11.85 -14.80 -10.27
CA LYS A 288 -12.74 -15.33 -11.30
C LYS A 288 -12.27 -14.86 -12.65
N LEU A 289 -12.04 -15.81 -13.56
CA LEU A 289 -11.50 -15.55 -14.88
C LEU A 289 -12.49 -15.99 -15.97
N GLU A 290 -12.71 -15.12 -16.96
CA GLU A 290 -13.26 -15.51 -18.26
C GLU A 290 -12.11 -15.76 -19.21
N THR A 291 -12.00 -16.98 -19.69
CA THR A 291 -10.89 -17.41 -20.53
C THR A 291 -11.18 -17.08 -22.01
N GLY A 292 -10.32 -16.28 -22.64
CA GLY A 292 -10.26 -16.07 -24.08
C GLY A 292 -9.21 -16.98 -24.74
N GLU A 293 -8.79 -16.67 -25.96
CA GLU A 293 -7.79 -17.48 -26.68
C GLU A 293 -6.37 -17.34 -26.10
N THR A 294 -6.00 -16.17 -25.63
CA THR A 294 -4.64 -15.85 -25.16
C THR A 294 -4.59 -15.14 -23.82
N LYS A 295 -5.72 -14.63 -23.35
CA LYS A 295 -5.84 -13.87 -22.12
C LYS A 295 -7.09 -14.27 -21.36
N ALA A 296 -6.99 -14.23 -20.04
CA ALA A 296 -8.14 -14.29 -19.16
C ALA A 296 -8.51 -12.89 -18.70
N ARG A 297 -9.81 -12.64 -18.61
CA ARG A 297 -10.37 -11.42 -18.07
C ARG A 297 -10.76 -11.66 -16.63
N VAL A 298 -10.31 -10.81 -15.71
CA VAL A 298 -10.74 -10.86 -14.32
C VAL A 298 -12.15 -10.31 -14.21
N THR A 299 -13.11 -11.18 -13.86
CA THR A 299 -14.54 -10.83 -13.73
C THR A 299 -15.00 -10.71 -12.28
N GLY A 300 -14.14 -11.06 -11.33
CA GLY A 300 -14.45 -10.99 -9.90
C GLY A 300 -13.47 -11.79 -9.06
N VAL A 301 -13.87 -12.08 -7.84
CA VAL A 301 -13.12 -12.88 -6.88
C VAL A 301 -13.86 -14.18 -6.61
N ARG A 302 -13.11 -15.27 -6.54
CA ARG A 302 -13.56 -16.56 -6.06
C ARG A 302 -12.57 -17.07 -5.03
N LEU A 303 -12.94 -16.98 -3.77
CA LEU A 303 -12.10 -17.55 -2.73
C LEU A 303 -12.17 -19.08 -2.76
N PRO A 304 -11.03 -19.79 -2.67
CA PRO A 304 -11.00 -21.22 -2.38
C PRO A 304 -11.80 -21.54 -1.10
N ASP A 305 -12.34 -22.76 -1.01
CA ASP A 305 -13.19 -23.16 0.12
C ASP A 305 -12.47 -23.00 1.49
N GLU A 306 -11.19 -23.38 1.57
CA GLU A 306 -10.37 -23.21 2.76
C GLU A 306 -10.28 -21.74 3.19
N LEU A 307 -10.05 -20.84 2.24
CA LEU A 307 -9.92 -19.43 2.53
C LEU A 307 -11.27 -18.80 2.87
N SER A 308 -12.33 -19.21 2.19
CA SER A 308 -13.71 -18.82 2.52
C SER A 308 -14.09 -19.23 3.94
N LEU A 309 -13.74 -20.45 4.34
CA LEU A 309 -13.94 -20.96 5.71
C LEU A 309 -13.14 -20.12 6.71
N ARG A 310 -11.86 -19.84 6.43
CA ARG A 310 -11.00 -19.02 7.30
C ARG A 310 -11.57 -17.62 7.51
N CYS A 311 -12.06 -16.98 6.45
CA CYS A 311 -12.74 -15.68 6.53
C CYS A 311 -14.01 -15.75 7.39
N ALA A 312 -14.79 -16.83 7.27
CA ALA A 312 -15.99 -17.06 8.07
C ALA A 312 -15.66 -17.32 9.55
N ASP A 313 -14.66 -18.15 9.82
CA ASP A 313 -14.19 -18.44 11.18
C ASP A 313 -13.68 -17.18 11.88
N PHE A 314 -12.97 -16.31 11.14
CA PHE A 314 -12.50 -15.03 11.67
C PHE A 314 -13.66 -14.07 11.99
N ALA A 315 -14.67 -14.00 11.13
CA ALA A 315 -15.86 -13.21 11.39
C ALA A 315 -16.64 -13.74 12.60
N ALA A 316 -16.77 -15.07 12.71
CA ALA A 316 -17.41 -15.72 13.87
C ALA A 316 -16.65 -15.43 15.18
N TYR A 317 -15.32 -15.54 15.14
CA TYR A 317 -14.46 -15.20 16.28
C TYR A 317 -14.70 -13.75 16.75
N LEU A 318 -14.67 -12.78 15.84
CA LEU A 318 -14.92 -11.38 16.20
C LEU A 318 -16.35 -11.15 16.69
N SER A 319 -17.33 -11.88 16.14
CA SER A 319 -18.73 -11.79 16.60
C SER A 319 -18.93 -12.33 18.01
N ASP A 320 -18.13 -13.31 18.42
CA ASP A 320 -18.17 -13.86 19.78
C ASP A 320 -17.45 -12.94 20.79
N GLU A 321 -16.42 -12.18 20.32
CA GLU A 321 -15.59 -11.37 21.21
C GLU A 321 -16.05 -9.90 21.29
N LEU A 322 -16.68 -9.33 20.26
CA LEU A 322 -17.04 -7.92 20.23
C LEU A 322 -18.46 -7.65 20.76
N HIS A 323 -18.63 -6.53 21.46
CA HIS A 323 -19.90 -6.07 22.01
C HIS A 323 -20.75 -5.30 20.97
N CYS A 324 -20.54 -5.53 19.67
CA CYS A 324 -21.32 -4.93 18.59
C CYS A 324 -21.57 -5.95 17.48
N GLU A 325 -22.55 -5.66 16.65
CA GLU A 325 -22.83 -6.44 15.46
C GLU A 325 -21.71 -6.27 14.39
N ILE A 326 -21.41 -7.35 13.67
CA ILE A 326 -20.46 -7.36 12.56
C ILE A 326 -21.24 -7.35 11.25
N LEU A 327 -20.94 -6.38 10.39
CA LEU A 327 -21.57 -6.27 9.08
C LEU A 327 -20.79 -7.11 8.05
N GLY A 328 -21.38 -8.25 7.67
CA GLY A 328 -20.80 -9.18 6.71
C GLY A 328 -19.61 -9.98 7.23
N SER A 329 -18.80 -10.49 6.33
CA SER A 329 -17.58 -11.26 6.62
C SER A 329 -16.39 -10.69 5.87
N THR A 330 -15.19 -11.07 6.24
CA THR A 330 -13.97 -10.69 5.50
C THR A 330 -14.09 -11.00 4.00
N ALA A 331 -14.72 -12.14 3.64
CA ALA A 331 -14.90 -12.56 2.25
C ALA A 331 -15.74 -11.59 1.42
N ASP A 332 -16.67 -10.87 2.04
CA ASP A 332 -17.51 -9.89 1.35
C ASP A 332 -16.73 -8.67 0.87
N PHE A 333 -15.59 -8.39 1.49
CA PHE A 333 -14.77 -7.22 1.24
C PHE A 333 -13.44 -7.54 0.55
N VAL A 334 -13.31 -8.74 0.01
CA VAL A 334 -12.18 -9.11 -0.86
C VAL A 334 -12.50 -8.71 -2.29
N TYR A 335 -11.65 -7.87 -2.86
CA TYR A 335 -11.81 -7.32 -4.20
C TYR A 335 -10.64 -7.69 -5.10
N ALA A 336 -10.90 -7.70 -6.42
CA ALA A 336 -9.87 -7.89 -7.42
C ALA A 336 -8.87 -6.71 -7.43
N PRO A 337 -7.62 -6.93 -7.85
CA PRO A 337 -6.55 -5.91 -7.77
C PRO A 337 -6.87 -4.59 -8.48
N ASN A 338 -7.70 -4.64 -9.54
CA ASN A 338 -8.11 -3.46 -10.31
C ASN A 338 -9.01 -2.47 -9.56
N TYR A 339 -9.47 -2.84 -8.34
CA TYR A 339 -10.20 -1.92 -7.45
C TYR A 339 -9.29 -1.13 -6.52
N PHE A 340 -7.98 -1.43 -6.51
CA PHE A 340 -7.02 -0.80 -5.60
C PHE A 340 -6.17 0.25 -6.30
N TYR A 341 -5.68 1.20 -5.50
CA TYR A 341 -4.83 2.28 -5.95
C TYR A 341 -3.33 1.93 -5.82
N ASP A 342 -2.79 1.93 -4.62
CA ASP A 342 -1.36 1.79 -4.37
C ASP A 342 -1.01 0.82 -3.25
N THR A 343 -1.98 0.39 -2.45
CA THR A 343 -1.80 -0.59 -1.37
C THR A 343 -2.87 -1.68 -1.42
N ASN A 344 -2.73 -2.69 -0.57
CA ASN A 344 -3.70 -3.78 -0.44
C ASN A 344 -5.03 -3.36 0.23
N PHE A 345 -5.13 -2.12 0.69
CA PHE A 345 -6.27 -1.58 1.42
C PHE A 345 -6.84 -0.29 0.83
N HIS A 346 -6.08 0.42 -0.02
CA HIS A 346 -6.52 1.68 -0.62
C HIS A 346 -7.30 1.42 -1.90
N LEU A 347 -8.59 1.64 -1.85
CA LEU A 347 -9.43 1.53 -3.04
C LEU A 347 -9.25 2.74 -3.96
N ASN A 348 -9.34 2.50 -5.27
CA ASN A 348 -9.57 3.57 -6.23
C ASN A 348 -11.04 4.01 -6.20
N THR A 349 -11.42 5.03 -6.95
CA THR A 349 -12.78 5.60 -6.96
C THR A 349 -13.86 4.54 -7.23
N ARG A 350 -13.62 3.60 -8.15
CA ARG A 350 -14.59 2.53 -8.47
C ARG A 350 -14.68 1.50 -7.35
N GLY A 351 -13.53 1.16 -6.77
CA GLY A 351 -13.49 0.29 -5.59
C GLY A 351 -14.23 0.90 -4.41
N ALA A 352 -14.00 2.18 -4.13
CA ALA A 352 -14.71 2.91 -3.07
C ALA A 352 -16.22 2.96 -3.31
N THR A 353 -16.67 3.18 -4.56
CA THR A 353 -18.11 3.15 -4.89
C THR A 353 -18.72 1.77 -4.62
N LEU A 354 -18.04 0.70 -5.03
CA LEU A 354 -18.52 -0.67 -4.79
C LEU A 354 -18.54 -1.02 -3.30
N HIS A 355 -17.46 -0.68 -2.59
CA HIS A 355 -17.34 -0.93 -1.15
C HIS A 355 -18.44 -0.17 -0.38
N THR A 356 -18.63 1.09 -0.70
CA THR A 356 -19.72 1.91 -0.11
C THR A 356 -21.09 1.29 -0.34
N ALA A 357 -21.36 0.81 -1.57
CA ALA A 357 -22.63 0.15 -1.86
C ALA A 357 -22.84 -1.12 -1.03
N LYS A 358 -21.79 -1.95 -0.88
CA LYS A 358 -21.84 -3.15 -0.04
C LYS A 358 -22.07 -2.83 1.44
N VAL A 359 -21.27 -1.91 2.00
CA VAL A 359 -21.41 -1.49 3.40
C VAL A 359 -22.78 -0.84 3.63
N GLY A 360 -23.21 0.06 2.74
CA GLY A 360 -24.51 0.71 2.82
C GLY A 360 -25.67 -0.28 2.79
N ASN A 361 -25.61 -1.29 1.93
CA ASN A 361 -26.64 -2.34 1.86
C ASN A 361 -26.66 -3.21 3.14
N LEU A 362 -25.49 -3.57 3.68
CA LEU A 362 -25.40 -4.34 4.92
C LEU A 362 -25.92 -3.54 6.11
N LEU A 363 -25.52 -2.27 6.23
CA LEU A 363 -26.01 -1.38 7.28
C LEU A 363 -27.52 -1.15 7.15
N TYR A 364 -28.02 -0.97 5.92
CA TYR A 364 -29.46 -0.83 5.67
C TYR A 364 -30.24 -2.07 6.11
N GLY A 365 -29.72 -3.26 5.79
CA GLY A 365 -30.28 -4.52 6.23
C GLY A 365 -30.31 -4.65 7.76
N ALA A 366 -29.24 -4.28 8.44
CA ALA A 366 -29.15 -4.33 9.91
C ALA A 366 -30.10 -3.33 10.60
N LEU A 367 -30.20 -2.10 10.07
CA LEU A 367 -31.04 -1.05 10.68
C LEU A 367 -32.54 -1.27 10.46
N TYR A 368 -32.92 -1.82 9.29
CA TYR A 368 -34.34 -1.96 8.91
C TYR A 368 -34.82 -3.41 8.88
N GLU A 369 -33.99 -4.35 9.34
CA GLU A 369 -34.31 -5.79 9.39
C GLU A 369 -34.83 -6.32 8.04
N THR A 370 -34.14 -5.98 6.94
CA THR A 370 -34.58 -6.28 5.57
C THR A 370 -33.44 -6.82 4.72
N ASP A 371 -33.76 -7.62 3.69
CA ASP A 371 -32.86 -8.09 2.67
C ASP A 371 -32.74 -7.13 1.46
N GLU A 372 -33.41 -5.97 1.51
CA GLU A 372 -33.33 -4.98 0.45
C GLU A 372 -31.91 -4.43 0.28
N LYS A 373 -31.50 -4.25 -0.98
CA LYS A 373 -30.22 -3.67 -1.37
C LYS A 373 -30.47 -2.38 -2.17
N PRO A 374 -30.68 -1.24 -1.49
CA PRO A 374 -31.04 0.02 -2.13
C PRO A 374 -29.92 0.56 -3.04
N LEU A 375 -28.66 0.22 -2.75
CA LEU A 375 -27.52 0.63 -3.57
C LEU A 375 -27.14 -0.45 -4.57
N ALA A 376 -27.04 -0.09 -5.84
CA ALA A 376 -26.55 -0.98 -6.86
C ALA A 376 -25.04 -1.20 -6.70
N GLU A 377 -24.63 -2.44 -6.52
CA GLU A 377 -23.22 -2.80 -6.59
C GLU A 377 -22.76 -2.66 -8.06
N SER A 378 -21.89 -1.70 -8.34
CA SER A 378 -21.40 -1.47 -9.69
C SER A 378 -20.64 -2.71 -10.18
N LYS A 379 -21.17 -3.33 -11.25
CA LYS A 379 -20.54 -4.49 -11.88
C LYS A 379 -19.49 -4.10 -12.91
N TYR A 380 -19.36 -2.81 -13.23
CA TYR A 380 -18.51 -2.35 -14.32
C TYR A 380 -17.13 -1.95 -13.83
N LEU A 381 -16.16 -2.78 -14.22
CA LEU A 381 -14.76 -2.43 -14.12
C LEU A 381 -14.09 -2.67 -15.46
N PRO A 382 -13.09 -1.86 -15.82
CA PRO A 382 -12.19 -2.26 -16.87
C PRO A 382 -11.59 -3.61 -16.46
N ALA A 383 -11.74 -4.59 -17.34
CA ALA A 383 -11.20 -5.91 -17.09
C ALA A 383 -9.69 -5.84 -17.02
N ILE A 384 -9.09 -6.36 -15.93
CA ILE A 384 -7.70 -6.75 -15.98
C ILE A 384 -7.64 -7.98 -16.88
N GLU A 385 -6.86 -7.90 -17.93
CA GLU A 385 -6.51 -9.04 -18.75
C GLU A 385 -5.24 -9.69 -18.22
N ILE A 386 -5.35 -10.95 -17.83
CA ILE A 386 -4.22 -11.75 -17.38
C ILE A 386 -3.87 -12.72 -18.51
N PRO A 387 -2.61 -12.77 -18.95
CA PRO A 387 -2.17 -13.78 -19.90
C PRO A 387 -2.52 -15.19 -19.42
N LEU A 388 -2.98 -16.05 -20.30
CA LEU A 388 -3.47 -17.40 -19.98
C LEU A 388 -2.38 -18.39 -19.61
N ALA A 389 -1.13 -18.12 -19.97
CA ALA A 389 -0.06 -18.92 -19.42
C ALA A 389 -0.09 -18.76 -17.91
N ASP A 390 0.01 -19.86 -17.21
CA ASP A 390 0.15 -19.87 -15.77
C ASP A 390 1.32 -18.97 -15.40
N MET A 391 1.06 -17.88 -14.72
CA MET A 391 2.12 -16.94 -14.33
C MET A 391 3.17 -17.58 -13.41
N GLU A 392 2.83 -18.73 -12.84
CA GLU A 392 3.76 -19.57 -12.09
C GLU A 392 4.44 -20.62 -12.97
N THR A 393 3.96 -20.85 -14.21
CA THR A 393 4.59 -21.82 -15.11
C THR A 393 5.85 -21.21 -15.70
N VAL A 394 6.98 -21.76 -15.28
CA VAL A 394 8.27 -21.46 -15.88
C VAL A 394 8.48 -22.38 -17.06
N TYR A 395 8.68 -21.80 -18.22
CA TYR A 395 8.95 -22.52 -19.47
C TYR A 395 10.45 -22.61 -19.71
N ASP A 396 10.96 -23.81 -19.85
CA ASP A 396 12.35 -24.05 -20.23
C ASP A 396 12.43 -24.11 -21.77
N VAL A 397 13.00 -23.08 -22.40
CA VAL A 397 13.17 -22.99 -23.85
C VAL A 397 14.63 -22.72 -24.19
N GLY A 398 15.28 -23.68 -24.83
CA GLY A 398 16.70 -23.59 -25.13
C GLY A 398 17.56 -23.44 -23.88
N ASP A 399 18.31 -22.38 -23.81
CA ASP A 399 19.27 -22.10 -22.72
C ASP A 399 18.65 -21.32 -21.55
N LEU A 400 17.42 -20.80 -21.70
CA LEU A 400 16.80 -19.88 -20.76
C LEU A 400 15.46 -20.37 -20.22
N ARG A 401 15.12 -19.85 -19.07
CA ARG A 401 13.85 -20.05 -18.38
C ARG A 401 13.00 -18.79 -18.47
N TYR A 402 11.75 -18.94 -18.77
CA TYR A 402 10.83 -17.85 -19.06
C TYR A 402 9.58 -17.91 -18.21
N LEU A 403 9.08 -16.74 -17.83
CA LEU A 403 7.79 -16.55 -17.19
C LEU A 403 6.95 -15.61 -18.07
N LEU A 404 5.70 -15.94 -18.33
CA LEU A 404 4.78 -15.03 -19.02
C LEU A 404 4.35 -13.92 -18.05
N THR A 405 4.50 -12.67 -18.50
CA THR A 405 4.17 -11.48 -17.71
C THR A 405 2.76 -10.97 -18.01
N LEU A 406 2.25 -10.10 -17.14
CA LEU A 406 0.95 -9.44 -17.35
C LEU A 406 0.87 -8.59 -18.62
N ASP A 407 2.02 -8.16 -19.14
CA ASP A 407 2.11 -7.39 -20.39
C ASP A 407 2.00 -8.28 -21.64
N ASP A 408 1.60 -9.54 -21.49
CA ASP A 408 1.49 -10.51 -22.58
C ASP A 408 2.84 -10.72 -23.31
N ALA A 409 3.91 -10.78 -22.54
CA ALA A 409 5.28 -10.96 -23.00
C ALA A 409 6.03 -11.90 -22.05
N PHE A 410 7.14 -12.47 -22.49
CA PHE A 410 7.98 -13.29 -21.62
C PHE A 410 9.07 -12.47 -20.93
N ALA A 411 9.30 -12.77 -19.65
CA ALA A 411 10.49 -12.35 -18.93
C ALA A 411 11.44 -13.53 -18.75
N VAL A 412 12.74 -13.31 -18.94
CA VAL A 412 13.76 -14.28 -18.56
C VAL A 412 13.87 -14.31 -17.04
N VAL A 413 13.64 -15.47 -16.43
CA VAL A 413 13.67 -15.65 -14.97
C VAL A 413 14.81 -16.57 -14.50
N GLY A 414 15.58 -17.13 -15.43
CA GLY A 414 16.70 -18.00 -15.09
C GLY A 414 17.36 -18.63 -16.30
N VAL A 415 18.28 -19.54 -16.01
CA VAL A 415 19.07 -20.30 -16.98
C VAL A 415 18.76 -21.80 -16.81
N THR A 416 18.54 -22.50 -17.92
CA THR A 416 18.34 -23.96 -17.90
C THR A 416 19.65 -24.70 -17.57
N GLU A 417 19.56 -25.99 -17.27
CA GLU A 417 20.77 -26.81 -17.07
C GLU A 417 21.70 -26.81 -18.30
N THR A 418 21.12 -26.72 -19.50
CA THR A 418 21.89 -26.58 -20.75
C THR A 418 22.55 -25.21 -20.80
N GLY A 419 21.80 -24.15 -20.52
CA GLY A 419 22.32 -22.77 -20.51
C GLY A 419 23.44 -22.53 -19.49
N LYS A 420 23.40 -23.21 -18.32
CA LYS A 420 24.49 -23.13 -17.34
C LYS A 420 25.83 -23.62 -17.86
N THR A 421 25.85 -24.39 -18.94
CA THR A 421 27.08 -24.89 -19.58
C THR A 421 27.65 -23.94 -20.62
N LYS A 422 26.89 -22.93 -21.03
CA LYS A 422 27.27 -21.97 -22.08
C LYS A 422 28.15 -20.86 -21.54
N GLU A 423 28.97 -20.32 -22.41
CA GLU A 423 29.77 -19.11 -22.17
C GLU A 423 29.02 -17.85 -22.62
N THR A 424 28.16 -18.00 -23.62
CA THR A 424 27.34 -16.91 -24.16
C THR A 424 25.90 -17.40 -24.33
N VAL A 425 24.95 -16.56 -23.97
CA VAL A 425 23.52 -16.76 -24.19
C VAL A 425 22.96 -15.58 -24.97
N VAL A 426 22.22 -15.88 -26.02
CA VAL A 426 21.51 -14.89 -26.84
C VAL A 426 20.02 -14.95 -26.52
N LEU A 427 19.44 -13.81 -26.15
CA LEU A 427 18.03 -13.71 -25.91
C LEU A 427 17.28 -13.71 -27.24
N PRO A 428 16.32 -14.61 -27.43
CA PRO A 428 15.44 -14.57 -28.61
C PRO A 428 14.51 -13.34 -28.52
N THR A 429 14.06 -12.87 -29.68
CA THR A 429 13.11 -11.76 -29.75
C THR A 429 11.69 -12.17 -29.33
N GLU A 430 11.37 -13.43 -29.57
CA GLU A 430 10.12 -14.07 -29.19
C GLU A 430 10.35 -15.55 -28.92
N ILE A 431 9.49 -16.17 -28.15
CA ILE A 431 9.47 -17.62 -27.94
C ILE A 431 8.07 -18.17 -28.16
N THR A 432 8.04 -19.44 -28.62
CA THR A 432 6.81 -20.23 -28.73
C THR A 432 6.85 -21.35 -27.69
N VAL A 433 5.81 -21.45 -26.88
CA VAL A 433 5.66 -22.50 -25.88
C VAL A 433 4.31 -23.17 -26.02
N PHE A 434 4.24 -24.47 -25.73
CA PHE A 434 2.96 -25.16 -25.63
C PHE A 434 2.38 -24.94 -24.23
N ASP A 435 1.21 -24.32 -24.17
CA ASP A 435 0.47 -24.16 -22.93
C ASP A 435 -0.41 -25.40 -22.72
N SER A 436 -0.06 -26.22 -21.74
CA SER A 436 -0.76 -27.47 -21.44
C SER A 436 -2.20 -27.27 -20.93
N LYS A 437 -2.51 -26.08 -20.39
CA LYS A 437 -3.85 -25.74 -19.90
C LYS A 437 -4.76 -25.31 -21.03
N LEU A 438 -4.19 -24.60 -22.02
CA LEU A 438 -4.91 -24.15 -23.21
C LEU A 438 -4.98 -25.23 -24.28
N GLY A 439 -4.00 -26.14 -24.32
CA GLY A 439 -3.88 -27.17 -25.32
C GLY A 439 -3.39 -26.68 -26.68
N PHE A 440 -2.77 -25.47 -26.75
CA PHE A 440 -2.19 -24.93 -27.98
C PHE A 440 -0.89 -24.15 -27.72
N GLU A 441 -0.16 -23.85 -28.78
CA GLU A 441 1.06 -23.07 -28.76
C GLU A 441 0.78 -21.56 -28.66
N ILE A 442 1.49 -20.88 -27.77
CA ILE A 442 1.49 -19.41 -27.67
C ILE A 442 2.85 -18.86 -28.05
N THR A 443 2.87 -17.82 -28.87
CA THR A 443 4.07 -17.09 -29.26
C THR A 443 3.99 -15.67 -28.73
N ARG A 444 5.01 -15.23 -27.96
CA ARG A 444 5.07 -13.90 -27.38
C ARG A 444 6.49 -13.35 -27.39
N PRO A 445 6.64 -12.02 -27.47
CA PRO A 445 7.95 -11.38 -27.39
C PRO A 445 8.60 -11.60 -26.03
N VAL A 446 9.94 -11.62 -26.01
CA VAL A 446 10.74 -11.52 -24.80
C VAL A 446 11.02 -10.04 -24.53
N SER A 447 10.50 -9.50 -23.42
CA SER A 447 10.54 -8.06 -23.14
C SER A 447 11.19 -7.68 -21.82
N ALA A 448 11.58 -8.64 -20.99
CA ALA A 448 12.20 -8.35 -19.71
C ALA A 448 13.22 -9.43 -19.29
N ILE A 449 14.16 -9.01 -18.46
CA ILE A 449 15.01 -9.88 -17.64
C ILE A 449 14.59 -9.61 -16.19
N ALA A 450 14.17 -10.64 -15.49
CA ALA A 450 13.70 -10.52 -14.12
C ALA A 450 14.83 -10.25 -13.12
N THR A 451 14.48 -9.80 -11.93
CA THR A 451 15.37 -9.69 -10.79
C THR A 451 16.11 -11.00 -10.55
N GLY A 452 17.43 -10.96 -10.45
CA GLY A 452 18.28 -12.12 -10.16
C GLY A 452 18.30 -13.22 -11.23
N ALA A 453 17.82 -12.97 -12.45
CA ALA A 453 17.65 -13.99 -13.50
C ALA A 453 18.91 -14.80 -13.81
N PHE A 454 20.09 -14.20 -13.75
CA PHE A 454 21.37 -14.87 -14.00
C PHE A 454 22.16 -15.19 -12.72
N ALA A 455 21.55 -14.97 -11.54
CA ALA A 455 22.22 -15.21 -10.28
C ALA A 455 22.73 -16.66 -10.15
N GLY A 456 23.93 -16.82 -9.58
CA GLY A 456 24.53 -18.12 -9.33
C GLY A 456 25.05 -18.86 -10.58
N THR A 457 25.05 -18.23 -11.77
CA THR A 457 25.73 -18.82 -12.95
C THR A 457 27.25 -18.72 -12.79
N THR A 458 27.94 -19.82 -13.08
CA THR A 458 29.39 -19.91 -12.82
C THR A 458 30.23 -20.04 -14.10
N ARG A 459 29.61 -20.12 -15.26
CA ARG A 459 30.29 -20.29 -16.55
C ARG A 459 29.83 -19.28 -17.59
N LEU A 460 28.64 -18.78 -17.49
CA LEU A 460 28.07 -17.81 -18.41
C LEU A 460 28.79 -16.47 -18.26
N GLY A 461 29.52 -16.04 -19.32
CA GLY A 461 30.28 -14.79 -19.33
C GLY A 461 29.54 -13.65 -20.02
N THR A 462 28.77 -13.97 -21.04
CA THR A 462 28.18 -12.97 -21.96
C THR A 462 26.67 -13.21 -22.13
N VAL A 463 25.89 -12.12 -22.05
CA VAL A 463 24.47 -12.09 -22.39
C VAL A 463 24.26 -11.12 -23.55
N VAL A 464 23.53 -11.53 -24.58
CA VAL A 464 23.29 -10.74 -25.80
C VAL A 464 21.80 -10.51 -26.00
N ILE A 465 21.41 -9.25 -26.16
CA ILE A 465 20.05 -8.81 -26.46
C ILE A 465 20.01 -8.30 -27.90
N GLY A 466 19.18 -8.93 -28.74
CA GLY A 466 19.14 -8.72 -30.16
C GLY A 466 18.55 -7.37 -30.60
N ASP A 467 18.80 -7.01 -31.85
CA ASP A 467 18.39 -5.75 -32.49
C ASP A 467 16.88 -5.62 -32.73
N GLN A 468 16.17 -6.73 -32.85
CA GLN A 468 14.71 -6.76 -32.98
C GLN A 468 14.00 -6.98 -31.64
N SER A 469 14.77 -6.97 -30.55
CA SER A 469 14.23 -7.18 -29.22
C SER A 469 13.27 -6.05 -28.82
N ARG A 470 12.16 -6.43 -28.24
CA ARG A 470 11.25 -5.53 -27.56
C ARG A 470 11.60 -5.38 -26.07
N MET A 471 12.88 -5.51 -25.75
CA MET A 471 13.36 -5.41 -24.37
C MET A 471 12.92 -4.09 -23.76
N LYS A 472 12.16 -4.16 -22.69
CA LYS A 472 11.66 -3.01 -21.95
C LYS A 472 12.39 -2.82 -20.62
N GLU A 473 12.81 -3.91 -19.98
CA GLU A 473 13.34 -3.84 -18.62
C GLU A 473 14.40 -4.90 -18.35
N ILE A 474 15.42 -4.50 -17.59
CA ILE A 474 16.32 -5.42 -16.87
C ILE A 474 16.14 -5.17 -15.39
N GLY A 475 15.70 -6.16 -14.64
CA GLY A 475 15.36 -6.08 -13.23
C GLY A 475 16.58 -5.87 -12.32
N ALA A 476 16.31 -5.53 -11.08
CA ALA A 476 17.34 -5.32 -10.05
C ALA A 476 18.21 -6.57 -9.88
N ARG A 477 19.52 -6.39 -9.67
CA ARG A 477 20.46 -7.47 -9.36
C ARG A 477 20.40 -8.66 -10.34
N ALA A 478 20.03 -8.41 -11.60
CA ALA A 478 19.84 -9.45 -12.62
C ALA A 478 21.07 -10.34 -12.80
N PHE A 479 22.27 -9.78 -12.60
CA PHE A 479 23.56 -10.44 -12.76
C PHE A 479 24.31 -10.67 -11.44
N ALA A 480 23.64 -10.54 -10.31
CA ALA A 480 24.25 -10.70 -8.99
C ALA A 480 24.83 -12.10 -8.79
N ASP A 481 25.97 -12.18 -8.13
CA ASP A 481 26.62 -13.45 -7.77
C ASP A 481 26.77 -14.42 -8.96
N SER A 482 26.96 -13.87 -10.17
CA SER A 482 27.12 -14.62 -11.41
C SER A 482 28.51 -14.44 -12.01
N SER A 483 28.87 -15.30 -12.95
CA SER A 483 30.10 -15.17 -13.76
C SER A 483 29.93 -14.23 -14.97
N VAL A 484 28.71 -13.70 -15.20
CA VAL A 484 28.45 -12.76 -16.29
C VAL A 484 29.26 -11.49 -16.06
N PHE A 485 30.10 -11.13 -17.01
CA PHE A 485 30.95 -9.95 -16.94
C PHE A 485 30.68 -8.94 -18.05
N GLU A 486 29.86 -9.30 -19.05
CA GLU A 486 29.45 -8.37 -20.09
C GLU A 486 28.06 -8.66 -20.64
N ILE A 487 27.39 -7.61 -21.07
CA ILE A 487 26.10 -7.64 -21.75
C ILE A 487 26.20 -6.83 -23.03
N TYR A 488 25.65 -7.36 -24.12
CA TYR A 488 25.51 -6.65 -25.39
C TYR A 488 24.06 -6.21 -25.59
N LEU A 489 23.84 -4.92 -25.83
CA LEU A 489 22.54 -4.33 -26.12
C LEU A 489 22.51 -3.87 -27.58
N PHE A 490 21.79 -4.58 -28.42
CA PHE A 490 21.52 -4.19 -29.80
C PHE A 490 20.08 -3.64 -29.97
N CYS A 491 19.26 -3.63 -28.91
CA CYS A 491 17.95 -3.01 -28.92
C CYS A 491 18.02 -1.50 -28.81
N PRO A 492 17.08 -0.72 -29.39
CA PRO A 492 17.03 0.73 -29.23
C PRO A 492 16.85 1.14 -27.78
N VAL A 493 17.39 2.31 -27.40
CA VAL A 493 17.20 2.87 -26.04
C VAL A 493 15.78 3.30 -25.76
N GLU A 494 15.00 3.60 -26.79
CA GLU A 494 13.64 4.07 -26.67
C GLU A 494 12.74 3.02 -25.98
N GLY A 495 12.19 3.40 -24.81
CA GLY A 495 11.34 2.52 -24.01
C GLY A 495 12.09 1.49 -23.16
N PHE A 496 13.43 1.50 -23.15
CA PHE A 496 14.21 0.62 -22.31
C PHE A 496 14.40 1.20 -20.90
N LEU A 497 14.17 0.37 -19.89
CA LEU A 497 14.36 0.70 -18.48
C LEU A 497 15.42 -0.21 -17.87
N ALA A 498 16.53 0.39 -17.46
CA ALA A 498 17.47 -0.29 -16.57
C ALA A 498 16.91 -0.19 -15.15
N GLY A 499 16.62 -1.33 -14.55
CA GLY A 499 16.13 -1.38 -13.19
C GLY A 499 17.14 -0.79 -12.20
N ARG A 500 16.64 -0.12 -11.18
CA ARG A 500 17.48 0.35 -10.09
C ARG A 500 18.27 -0.82 -9.53
N ASP A 501 19.58 -0.64 -9.36
CA ASP A 501 20.50 -1.70 -8.91
C ASP A 501 20.62 -2.91 -9.88
N MET A 502 20.37 -2.72 -11.17
CA MET A 502 20.47 -3.78 -12.19
C MET A 502 21.81 -4.55 -12.11
N LEU A 503 22.90 -3.85 -11.83
CA LEU A 503 24.25 -4.40 -11.72
C LEU A 503 24.70 -4.64 -10.27
N GLY A 504 23.81 -4.50 -9.29
CA GLY A 504 24.11 -4.80 -7.89
C GLY A 504 24.57 -6.25 -7.72
N GLY A 505 25.70 -6.45 -7.06
CA GLY A 505 26.31 -7.78 -6.88
C GLY A 505 26.90 -8.42 -8.15
N ALA A 506 26.96 -7.71 -9.29
CA ALA A 506 27.67 -8.17 -10.48
C ALA A 506 29.19 -8.09 -10.28
N VAL A 507 29.93 -8.89 -11.05
CA VAL A 507 31.40 -8.97 -10.96
C VAL A 507 32.07 -7.61 -11.21
N ASP A 508 33.21 -7.39 -10.57
CA ASP A 508 34.02 -6.20 -10.81
C ASP A 508 34.46 -6.13 -12.27
N GLY A 509 34.36 -4.92 -12.85
CA GLY A 509 34.69 -4.69 -14.26
C GLY A 509 33.60 -5.13 -15.24
N PHE A 510 32.37 -5.36 -14.79
CA PHE A 510 31.22 -5.64 -15.67
C PHE A 510 31.09 -4.58 -16.76
N ARG A 511 30.88 -5.04 -18.00
CA ARG A 511 30.85 -4.19 -19.20
C ARG A 511 29.47 -4.18 -19.83
N ILE A 512 29.01 -2.99 -20.19
CA ILE A 512 27.80 -2.81 -21.00
C ILE A 512 28.26 -2.37 -22.39
N ARG A 513 27.98 -3.20 -23.38
CA ARG A 513 28.33 -2.93 -24.78
C ARG A 513 27.06 -2.64 -25.56
N VAL A 514 27.04 -1.50 -26.22
CA VAL A 514 25.89 -1.04 -27.01
C VAL A 514 26.22 -1.00 -28.48
N GLY A 515 25.26 -1.36 -29.32
CA GLY A 515 25.40 -1.20 -30.76
C GLY A 515 25.47 0.28 -31.17
N GLN A 516 25.97 0.54 -32.40
CA GLN A 516 26.08 1.88 -32.94
C GLN A 516 24.71 2.49 -33.26
N ASN A 517 24.53 3.80 -33.01
CA ASN A 517 23.32 4.57 -33.36
C ASN A 517 22.03 4.11 -32.69
N LEU A 518 22.10 3.55 -31.47
CA LEU A 518 20.94 3.08 -30.71
C LEU A 518 20.47 4.07 -29.64
N GLY A 519 21.07 5.24 -29.53
CA GLY A 519 20.67 6.32 -28.62
C GLY A 519 21.25 6.27 -27.20
N TYR A 520 22.02 5.25 -26.85
CA TYR A 520 22.61 5.11 -25.51
C TYR A 520 23.75 6.11 -25.24
N GLU A 521 24.29 6.74 -26.27
CA GLU A 521 25.52 7.52 -26.19
C GLU A 521 25.33 8.93 -25.65
N THR A 522 24.10 9.45 -25.70
CA THR A 522 23.83 10.87 -25.43
C THR A 522 22.86 11.16 -24.30
N ASP A 523 21.87 10.29 -24.04
CA ASP A 523 20.73 10.63 -23.19
C ASP A 523 20.42 9.61 -22.09
N TYR A 524 21.16 8.51 -22.00
CA TYR A 524 20.85 7.47 -21.01
C TYR A 524 21.65 7.65 -19.73
N SER A 525 20.97 8.02 -18.63
CA SER A 525 21.60 8.14 -17.31
C SER A 525 21.85 6.78 -16.68
N TRP A 526 23.06 6.26 -16.86
CA TRP A 526 23.52 5.06 -16.17
C TRP A 526 23.91 5.32 -14.70
N GLY A 527 23.87 6.58 -14.25
CA GLY A 527 24.30 7.00 -12.92
C GLY A 527 23.47 6.45 -11.77
N GLU A 528 22.19 6.24 -12.00
CA GLU A 528 21.28 5.65 -11.00
C GLU A 528 21.38 4.12 -10.91
N ILE A 529 22.03 3.47 -11.86
CA ILE A 529 22.20 2.02 -11.96
C ILE A 529 23.37 1.56 -11.10
N ASN A 530 24.32 2.45 -10.78
CA ASN A 530 25.52 2.15 -10.00
C ASN A 530 25.36 2.49 -8.53
N VAL A 531 24.92 1.53 -7.72
CA VAL A 531 24.71 1.75 -6.28
C VAL A 531 26.01 1.67 -5.47
N GLU A 532 27.12 1.14 -5.97
CA GLU A 532 28.33 0.93 -5.18
C GLU A 532 29.63 1.47 -5.80
N GLY A 533 29.59 2.64 -6.44
CA GLY A 533 30.82 3.45 -6.69
C GLY A 533 31.86 2.88 -7.65
N GLN A 534 31.59 1.80 -8.35
CA GLN A 534 32.42 1.27 -9.41
C GLN A 534 31.99 1.84 -10.76
N PRO A 535 32.86 2.51 -11.53
CA PRO A 535 32.51 2.96 -12.87
C PRO A 535 32.37 1.73 -13.77
N LYS A 536 31.15 1.35 -14.07
CA LYS A 536 30.86 0.32 -15.06
C LYS A 536 30.86 0.99 -16.43
N THR A 537 31.68 0.48 -17.33
CA THR A 537 32.00 1.15 -18.58
C THR A 537 30.93 0.83 -19.62
N LEU A 538 30.26 1.86 -20.13
CA LEU A 538 29.51 1.77 -21.36
C LEU A 538 30.49 1.89 -22.54
N GLU A 539 30.49 0.91 -23.42
CA GLU A 539 31.37 0.89 -24.61
C GLU A 539 30.51 0.68 -25.87
N VAL A 540 30.67 1.58 -26.83
CA VAL A 540 30.09 1.36 -28.16
C VAL A 540 30.89 0.26 -28.87
N THR A 541 30.22 -0.80 -29.31
CA THR A 541 30.88 -1.93 -29.96
C THR A 541 30.79 -1.83 -31.48
N GLU A 542 31.83 -2.32 -32.17
CA GLU A 542 31.81 -2.51 -33.61
C GLU A 542 31.12 -3.83 -34.02
N LYS A 543 30.86 -4.73 -33.05
CA LYS A 543 30.13 -5.96 -33.32
C LYS A 543 28.66 -5.66 -33.64
N THR A 544 28.09 -6.51 -34.45
CA THR A 544 26.65 -6.53 -34.78
C THR A 544 25.99 -7.73 -34.14
N PHE A 545 24.68 -7.74 -34.07
CA PHE A 545 23.92 -8.91 -33.55
C PHE A 545 24.25 -10.19 -34.34
N ALA A 546 24.46 -10.07 -35.64
CA ALA A 546 24.82 -11.20 -36.51
C ALA A 546 26.12 -11.93 -36.10
N ASP A 547 27.01 -11.25 -35.38
CA ASP A 547 28.27 -11.87 -34.89
C ASP A 547 28.02 -12.87 -33.74
N PHE A 548 26.81 -12.96 -33.25
CA PHE A 548 26.37 -13.86 -32.15
C PHE A 548 25.29 -14.84 -32.59
N ALA A 549 24.78 -14.73 -33.81
CA ALA A 549 23.71 -15.58 -34.35
C ALA A 549 24.31 -16.83 -35.04
N ASP A 550 24.80 -17.78 -34.24
CA ASP A 550 25.16 -19.13 -34.70
C ASP A 550 24.19 -20.20 -34.20
#